data_fe5fb84a6f51e5e4f36e19fe463d42ba
#
_entry.id   fe5fb84a6f51e5e4f36e19fe463d42ba
#
_cell.length_a   1.000
_cell.length_b   1.000
_cell.length_c   1.000
_cell.angle_alpha   90.00
_cell.angle_beta   90.00
_cell.angle_gamma   90.00
#
_symmetry.space_group_name_H-M   'P 1'
#
loop_
_entity.id
_entity.type
_entity.pdbx_description
1 polymer ?
#
loop_
_entity_poly.entity_id
_entity_poly.type
_entity_poly.pdbx_seq_one_letter_code
_entity_poly.pdbx_strand_id
1 'polypeptide(L)'
;RQRAYLAPAPECPRQSESMARVTQKTLVYFTTYPSASFGDGREVAVAEGSRQAGLLSSRITYLADIGSIAPMVGLLGTVLGMIKSFMEIAGGDIQGVRQMGLAEGVSEALITTAAGLVIGIPALVFYSLFRGRVQKYIAELEAASTHLMALLHTQVEHQKPAERESYTPSQLGGERPDLHGI
;
A
#
# COMPACT_ATOMS: atom_id res chain seq x y z
N ARG A 1 13.64 -27.63 20.64
CA ARG A 1 14.56 -26.65 19.98
C ARG A 1 13.91 -25.83 18.86
N GLN A 2 12.57 -25.65 18.84
CA GLN A 2 11.83 -24.91 17.80
C GLN A 2 11.25 -23.55 18.27
N ARG A 3 11.75 -22.95 19.34
CA ARG A 3 11.18 -21.69 19.91
C ARG A 3 12.08 -20.46 19.82
N ALA A 4 13.15 -20.45 19.02
CA ALA A 4 14.12 -19.36 19.03
C ALA A 4 13.99 -18.34 17.88
N TYR A 5 13.03 -18.48 16.97
CA TYR A 5 12.89 -17.58 15.81
C TYR A 5 11.70 -16.61 15.86
N LEU A 6 10.99 -16.57 16.99
CA LEU A 6 9.90 -15.61 17.21
C LEU A 6 10.28 -14.61 18.32
N ALA A 7 11.40 -13.92 18.17
CA ALA A 7 11.62 -12.69 18.91
C ALA A 7 10.99 -11.56 18.07
N PRO A 8 9.86 -10.97 18.50
CA PRO A 8 9.33 -9.81 17.79
C PRO A 8 10.29 -8.65 18.01
N ALA A 9 10.85 -8.12 16.91
CA ALA A 9 11.38 -6.77 16.94
C ALA A 9 10.26 -5.82 17.42
N PRO A 10 10.58 -4.70 18.11
CA PRO A 10 9.58 -3.75 18.59
C PRO A 10 9.01 -2.98 17.40
N GLU A 11 8.10 -3.61 16.68
CA GLU A 11 7.47 -3.09 15.49
C GLU A 11 6.05 -2.62 15.81
N CYS A 12 5.64 -1.51 15.21
CA CYS A 12 4.29 -0.96 15.31
C CYS A 12 3.25 -2.09 15.16
N PRO A 13 2.25 -2.19 16.05
CA PRO A 13 1.29 -3.29 16.07
C PRO A 13 0.54 -3.51 14.72
N ARG A 14 0.47 -2.47 13.89
CA ARG A 14 -0.12 -2.54 12.53
C ARG A 14 0.72 -3.29 11.51
N GLN A 15 2.04 -3.25 11.64
CA GLN A 15 2.96 -3.95 10.71
C GLN A 15 2.87 -5.46 10.94
N SER A 16 2.84 -5.86 12.21
CA SER A 16 2.62 -7.25 12.62
C SER A 16 1.28 -7.79 12.10
N GLU A 17 0.21 -6.99 12.10
CA GLU A 17 -1.11 -7.42 11.63
C GLU A 17 -1.13 -7.67 10.11
N SER A 18 -0.53 -6.81 9.30
CA SER A 18 -0.48 -6.98 7.84
C SER A 18 0.35 -8.19 7.44
N MET A 19 1.51 -8.39 8.08
CA MET A 19 2.34 -9.59 7.88
C MET A 19 1.62 -10.87 8.30
N ALA A 20 0.95 -10.85 9.45
CA ALA A 20 0.16 -11.99 9.93
C ALA A 20 -0.96 -12.36 8.93
N ARG A 21 -1.63 -11.39 8.33
CA ARG A 21 -2.68 -11.61 7.33
C ARG A 21 -2.13 -12.24 6.05
N VAL A 22 -0.98 -11.76 5.53
CA VAL A 22 -0.32 -12.36 4.37
C VAL A 22 0.05 -13.80 4.66
N THR A 23 0.73 -14.05 5.80
CA THR A 23 1.13 -15.40 6.22
C THR A 23 -0.07 -16.32 6.40
N GLN A 24 -1.11 -15.85 7.09
CA GLN A 24 -2.33 -16.63 7.33
C GLN A 24 -3.00 -17.05 6.02
N LYS A 25 -3.19 -16.10 5.07
CA LYS A 25 -3.83 -16.43 3.79
C LYS A 25 -3.00 -17.39 2.95
N THR A 26 -1.69 -17.22 2.93
CA THR A 26 -0.80 -18.14 2.22
C THR A 26 -0.84 -19.54 2.82
N LEU A 27 -0.83 -19.67 4.14
CA LEU A 27 -0.95 -20.96 4.82
C LEU A 27 -2.32 -21.61 4.59
N VAL A 28 -3.41 -20.84 4.69
CA VAL A 28 -4.76 -21.35 4.40
C VAL A 28 -4.86 -21.83 2.96
N TYR A 29 -4.24 -21.16 2.01
CA TYR A 29 -4.22 -21.60 0.63
C TYR A 29 -3.56 -22.97 0.47
N PHE A 30 -2.38 -23.19 1.05
CA PHE A 30 -1.68 -24.48 1.00
C PHE A 30 -2.39 -25.58 1.77
N THR A 31 -3.11 -25.28 2.85
CA THR A 31 -3.91 -26.28 3.57
C THR A 31 -5.18 -26.66 2.80
N THR A 32 -5.76 -25.73 2.05
CA THR A 32 -6.97 -25.98 1.24
C THR A 32 -6.65 -26.69 -0.06
N TYR A 33 -5.49 -26.41 -0.66
CA TYR A 33 -5.04 -26.99 -1.93
C TYR A 33 -3.67 -27.68 -1.79
N PRO A 34 -3.63 -28.92 -1.24
CA PRO A 34 -2.36 -29.62 -1.00
C PRO A 34 -1.56 -29.94 -2.26
N SER A 35 -2.22 -29.98 -3.42
CA SER A 35 -1.60 -30.22 -4.74
C SER A 35 -1.23 -28.92 -5.49
N ALA A 36 -1.45 -27.74 -4.90
CA ALA A 36 -1.15 -26.48 -5.54
C ALA A 36 0.36 -26.32 -5.76
N SER A 37 0.68 -25.73 -6.92
CA SER A 37 2.06 -25.38 -7.21
C SER A 37 2.58 -24.32 -6.23
N PHE A 38 3.88 -24.40 -5.94
CA PHE A 38 4.55 -23.38 -5.14
C PHE A 38 4.44 -21.98 -5.78
N GLY A 39 4.39 -21.92 -7.13
CA GLY A 39 4.15 -20.70 -7.89
C GLY A 39 2.82 -20.03 -7.54
N ASP A 40 1.76 -20.81 -7.43
CA ASP A 40 0.41 -20.32 -7.11
C ASP A 40 0.36 -19.73 -5.69
N GLY A 41 1.00 -20.41 -4.73
CA GLY A 41 1.11 -19.89 -3.35
C GLY A 41 1.88 -18.58 -3.26
N ARG A 42 2.92 -18.40 -4.08
CA ARG A 42 3.66 -17.14 -4.19
C ARG A 42 2.75 -16.03 -4.74
N GLU A 43 1.97 -16.32 -5.77
CA GLU A 43 1.06 -15.34 -6.37
C GLU A 43 0.02 -14.87 -5.35
N VAL A 44 -0.56 -15.78 -4.56
CA VAL A 44 -1.48 -15.45 -3.46
C VAL A 44 -0.82 -14.55 -2.40
N ALA A 45 0.42 -14.84 -2.02
CA ALA A 45 1.15 -14.04 -1.04
C ALA A 45 1.42 -12.62 -1.56
N VAL A 46 1.85 -12.49 -2.82
CA VAL A 46 2.11 -11.20 -3.48
C VAL A 46 0.81 -10.40 -3.66
N ALA A 47 -0.27 -11.05 -4.09
CA ALA A 47 -1.57 -10.40 -4.25
C ALA A 47 -2.11 -9.85 -2.92
N GLU A 48 -2.03 -10.60 -1.82
CA GLU A 48 -2.46 -10.11 -0.51
C GLU A 48 -1.53 -9.00 0.02
N GLY A 49 -0.21 -9.11 -0.20
CA GLY A 49 0.75 -8.05 0.13
C GLY A 49 0.42 -6.74 -0.58
N SER A 50 0.19 -6.80 -1.89
CA SER A 50 -0.22 -5.64 -2.71
C SER A 50 -1.57 -5.05 -2.27
N ARG A 51 -2.52 -5.90 -1.86
CA ARG A 51 -3.80 -5.46 -1.32
C ARG A 51 -3.63 -4.68 -0.01
N GLN A 52 -2.81 -5.16 0.92
CA GLN A 52 -2.52 -4.46 2.18
C GLN A 52 -1.81 -3.13 1.93
N ALA A 53 -0.84 -3.12 1.02
CA ALA A 53 -0.13 -1.92 0.57
C ALA A 53 -1.09 -0.87 -0.01
N GLY A 54 -2.02 -1.29 -0.86
CA GLY A 54 -3.05 -0.44 -1.44
C GLY A 54 -3.96 0.21 -0.39
N LEU A 55 -4.38 -0.55 0.62
CA LEU A 55 -5.19 -0.03 1.73
C LEU A 55 -4.45 1.01 2.57
N LEU A 56 -3.15 0.84 2.80
CA LEU A 56 -2.34 1.84 3.49
C LEU A 56 -2.17 3.11 2.64
N SER A 57 -1.87 2.94 1.36
CA SER A 57 -1.65 4.04 0.42
C SER A 57 -2.92 4.87 0.24
N SER A 58 -4.09 4.25 0.08
CA SER A 58 -5.36 4.98 -0.10
C SER A 58 -5.70 5.89 1.07
N ARG A 59 -5.38 5.49 2.30
CA ARG A 59 -5.67 6.30 3.50
C ARG A 59 -4.87 7.59 3.56
N ILE A 60 -3.64 7.62 3.04
CA ILE A 60 -2.83 8.84 3.03
C ILE A 60 -3.16 9.74 1.84
N THR A 61 -3.78 9.20 0.78
CA THR A 61 -4.17 9.99 -0.39
C THR A 61 -5.16 11.10 -0.04
N TYR A 62 -6.06 10.87 0.92
CA TYR A 62 -6.96 11.92 1.41
C TYR A 62 -6.22 13.16 1.95
N LEU A 63 -5.04 12.98 2.53
CA LEU A 63 -4.22 14.12 2.97
C LEU A 63 -3.71 14.95 1.78
N ALA A 64 -3.35 14.29 0.68
CA ALA A 64 -2.94 14.96 -0.54
C ALA A 64 -4.12 15.74 -1.16
N ASP A 65 -5.31 15.14 -1.15
CA ASP A 65 -6.52 15.76 -1.67
C ASP A 65 -6.87 17.03 -0.85
N ILE A 66 -6.87 16.94 0.48
CA ILE A 66 -7.06 18.10 1.37
C ILE A 66 -5.99 19.15 1.10
N GLY A 67 -4.73 18.74 0.98
CA GLY A 67 -3.61 19.66 0.75
C GLY A 67 -3.71 20.41 -0.58
N SER A 68 -4.27 19.81 -1.62
CA SER A 68 -4.47 20.43 -2.92
C SER A 68 -5.76 21.24 -3.01
N ILE A 69 -6.83 20.79 -2.39
CA ILE A 69 -8.15 21.43 -2.48
C ILE A 69 -8.26 22.64 -1.55
N ALA A 70 -7.67 22.59 -0.34
CA ALA A 70 -7.79 23.66 0.62
C ALA A 70 -7.30 25.05 0.10
N PRO A 71 -6.15 25.17 -0.58
CA PRO A 71 -5.76 26.43 -1.21
C PRO A 71 -6.71 26.89 -2.31
N MET A 72 -7.29 25.95 -3.07
CA MET A 72 -8.26 26.29 -4.12
C MET A 72 -9.57 26.84 -3.54
N VAL A 73 -10.02 26.29 -2.42
CA VAL A 73 -11.17 26.84 -1.67
C VAL A 73 -10.85 28.23 -1.12
N GLY A 74 -9.62 28.44 -0.62
CA GLY A 74 -9.16 29.77 -0.23
C GLY A 74 -9.17 30.78 -1.38
N LEU A 75 -8.70 30.37 -2.56
CA LEU A 75 -8.76 31.21 -3.77
C LEU A 75 -10.21 31.51 -4.19
N LEU A 76 -11.11 30.53 -4.11
CA LEU A 76 -12.53 30.76 -4.35
C LEU A 76 -13.09 31.85 -3.40
N GLY A 77 -12.67 31.85 -2.15
CA GLY A 77 -13.04 32.87 -1.17
C GLY A 77 -12.59 34.27 -1.58
N THR A 78 -11.40 34.41 -2.22
CA THR A 78 -10.98 35.71 -2.74
C THR A 78 -11.87 36.24 -3.88
N VAL A 79 -12.26 35.35 -4.78
CA VAL A 79 -13.15 35.71 -5.88
C VAL A 79 -14.51 36.18 -5.35
N LEU A 80 -15.08 35.45 -4.41
CA LEU A 80 -16.36 35.81 -3.78
C LEU A 80 -16.28 37.11 -2.97
N GLY A 81 -15.21 37.32 -2.20
CA GLY A 81 -14.96 38.52 -1.45
C GLY A 81 -14.83 39.78 -2.37
N MET A 82 -14.09 39.63 -3.48
CA MET A 82 -13.95 40.69 -4.47
C MET A 82 -15.29 41.02 -5.16
N ILE A 83 -16.07 39.98 -5.54
CA ILE A 83 -17.42 40.18 -6.11
C ILE A 83 -18.29 40.99 -5.15
N LYS A 84 -18.34 40.60 -3.87
CA LYS A 84 -19.08 41.31 -2.82
C LYS A 84 -18.65 42.76 -2.71
N SER A 85 -17.34 43.04 -2.66
CA SER A 85 -16.79 44.38 -2.62
C SER A 85 -17.22 45.24 -3.78
N PHE A 86 -17.19 44.73 -5.00
CA PHE A 86 -17.63 45.46 -6.19
C PHE A 86 -19.15 45.70 -6.19
N MET A 87 -19.95 44.77 -5.70
CA MET A 87 -21.41 44.99 -5.59
C MET A 87 -21.75 46.09 -4.59
N GLU A 88 -21.03 46.18 -3.46
CA GLU A 88 -21.21 47.25 -2.49
C GLU A 88 -20.83 48.64 -3.07
N ILE A 89 -19.77 48.71 -3.87
CA ILE A 89 -19.39 49.94 -4.56
C ILE A 89 -20.47 50.37 -5.57
N ALA A 90 -21.04 49.42 -6.29
CA ALA A 90 -22.04 49.69 -7.31
C ALA A 90 -23.38 50.20 -6.73
N GLY A 91 -23.74 49.74 -5.50
CA GLY A 91 -25.00 50.10 -4.83
C GLY A 91 -24.93 51.29 -3.87
N GLY A 92 -23.75 51.80 -3.53
CA GLY A 92 -23.59 52.85 -2.51
C GLY A 92 -23.59 54.27 -3.11
N ASP A 93 -24.34 55.18 -2.49
CA ASP A 93 -24.45 56.60 -2.92
C ASP A 93 -23.38 57.51 -2.31
N ILE A 94 -22.69 57.12 -1.23
CA ILE A 94 -21.76 57.94 -0.47
C ILE A 94 -20.30 57.47 -0.63
N GLN A 95 -19.39 58.34 -1.09
CA GLN A 95 -18.00 58.03 -1.42
C GLN A 95 -17.19 57.40 -0.23
N GLY A 96 -17.43 57.86 1.00
CA GLY A 96 -16.72 57.33 2.17
C GLY A 96 -17.10 55.89 2.53
N VAL A 97 -18.35 55.50 2.36
CA VAL A 97 -18.87 54.14 2.62
C VAL A 97 -18.33 53.18 1.57
N ARG A 98 -18.16 53.59 0.32
CA ARG A 98 -17.58 52.80 -0.76
C ARG A 98 -16.15 52.38 -0.50
N GLN A 99 -15.31 53.24 0.06
CA GLN A 99 -13.90 52.91 0.37
C GLN A 99 -13.79 51.93 1.54
N MET A 100 -14.64 52.05 2.56
CA MET A 100 -14.65 51.08 3.70
C MET A 100 -15.14 49.72 3.25
N GLY A 101 -16.21 49.60 2.49
CA GLY A 101 -16.72 48.31 1.98
C GLY A 101 -15.72 47.59 1.06
N LEU A 102 -14.97 48.34 0.23
CA LEU A 102 -13.90 47.77 -0.59
C LEU A 102 -12.77 47.21 0.29
N ALA A 103 -12.32 47.98 1.28
CA ALA A 103 -11.23 47.55 2.17
C ALA A 103 -11.61 46.32 2.99
N GLU A 104 -12.85 46.25 3.48
CA GLU A 104 -13.38 45.13 4.22
C GLU A 104 -13.45 43.84 3.38
N GLY A 105 -14.03 43.91 2.19
CA GLY A 105 -14.14 42.72 1.33
C GLY A 105 -12.78 42.24 0.78
N VAL A 106 -11.83 43.12 0.53
CA VAL A 106 -10.45 42.73 0.19
C VAL A 106 -9.78 42.06 1.38
N SER A 107 -9.95 42.60 2.59
CA SER A 107 -9.42 41.98 3.81
C SER A 107 -10.00 40.57 4.06
N GLU A 108 -11.32 40.43 3.92
CA GLU A 108 -12.00 39.10 4.04
C GLU A 108 -11.45 38.11 3.02
N ALA A 109 -11.28 38.57 1.76
CA ALA A 109 -10.70 37.73 0.70
C ALA A 109 -9.28 37.28 1.02
N LEU A 110 -8.41 38.12 1.53
CA LEU A 110 -7.04 37.75 1.90
C LEU A 110 -7.00 36.75 3.08
N ILE A 111 -7.89 36.93 4.04
CA ILE A 111 -8.00 36.00 5.19
C ILE A 111 -8.41 34.60 4.73
N THR A 112 -9.36 34.48 3.79
CA THR A 112 -9.80 33.17 3.29
C THR A 112 -8.67 32.42 2.56
N THR A 113 -7.84 33.12 1.77
CA THR A 113 -6.66 32.53 1.15
C THR A 113 -5.63 32.09 2.17
N ALA A 114 -5.35 32.94 3.17
CA ALA A 114 -4.43 32.59 4.25
C ALA A 114 -4.91 31.34 5.01
N ALA A 115 -6.20 31.24 5.32
CA ALA A 115 -6.79 30.07 5.96
C ALA A 115 -6.63 28.80 5.10
N GLY A 116 -6.88 28.89 3.77
CA GLY A 116 -6.68 27.78 2.85
C GLY A 116 -5.23 27.27 2.81
N LEU A 117 -4.25 28.18 2.85
CA LEU A 117 -2.83 27.83 2.91
C LEU A 117 -2.41 27.25 4.27
N VAL A 118 -2.93 27.78 5.38
CA VAL A 118 -2.66 27.26 6.73
C VAL A 118 -3.13 25.82 6.88
N ILE A 119 -4.19 25.42 6.21
CA ILE A 119 -4.68 24.04 6.19
C ILE A 119 -3.91 23.19 5.15
N GLY A 120 -3.72 23.73 3.95
CA GLY A 120 -3.15 22.97 2.82
C GLY A 120 -1.68 22.63 3.00
N ILE A 121 -0.87 23.57 3.50
CA ILE A 121 0.58 23.34 3.67
C ILE A 121 0.88 22.21 4.66
N PRO A 122 0.34 22.20 5.90
CA PRO A 122 0.55 21.07 6.81
C PRO A 122 0.04 19.74 6.26
N ALA A 123 -1.11 19.73 5.59
CA ALA A 123 -1.65 18.52 4.99
C ALA A 123 -0.68 17.90 3.97
N LEU A 124 -0.07 18.70 3.09
CA LEU A 124 0.93 18.24 2.13
C LEU A 124 2.23 17.78 2.80
N VAL A 125 2.68 18.48 3.84
CA VAL A 125 3.87 18.08 4.61
C VAL A 125 3.66 16.72 5.25
N PHE A 126 2.54 16.51 5.95
CA PHE A 126 2.21 15.23 6.56
C PHE A 126 2.01 14.13 5.52
N TYR A 127 1.37 14.43 4.40
CA TYR A 127 1.25 13.49 3.28
C TYR A 127 2.62 13.01 2.80
N SER A 128 3.56 13.93 2.57
CA SER A 128 4.92 13.59 2.11
C SER A 128 5.66 12.71 3.13
N LEU A 129 5.57 13.04 4.42
CA LEU A 129 6.18 12.26 5.50
C LEU A 129 5.59 10.86 5.62
N PHE A 130 4.26 10.74 5.57
CA PHE A 130 3.60 9.44 5.68
C PHE A 130 3.79 8.59 4.43
N ARG A 131 3.81 9.19 3.24
CA ARG A 131 4.08 8.50 1.98
C ARG A 131 5.44 7.81 2.01
N GLY A 132 6.48 8.49 2.48
CA GLY A 132 7.81 7.91 2.61
C GLY A 132 7.83 6.70 3.57
N ARG A 133 7.13 6.78 4.70
CA ARG A 133 7.00 5.65 5.64
C ARG A 133 6.22 4.48 5.03
N VAL A 134 5.11 4.75 4.37
CA VAL A 134 4.29 3.69 3.72
C VAL A 134 5.09 2.97 2.63
N GLN A 135 5.84 3.69 1.80
CA GLN A 135 6.72 3.09 0.79
C GLN A 135 7.76 2.15 1.42
N LYS A 136 8.36 2.57 2.54
CA LYS A 136 9.29 1.72 3.28
C LYS A 136 8.62 0.44 3.79
N TYR A 137 7.42 0.54 4.37
CA TYR A 137 6.65 -0.63 4.83
C TYR A 137 6.27 -1.58 3.69
N ILE A 138 5.93 -1.05 2.52
CA ILE A 138 5.64 -1.87 1.34
C ILE A 138 6.87 -2.68 0.94
N ALA A 139 8.04 -2.05 0.86
CA ALA A 139 9.29 -2.74 0.52
C ALA A 139 9.66 -3.83 1.56
N GLU A 140 9.45 -3.57 2.85
CA GLU A 140 9.67 -4.55 3.92
C GLU A 140 8.69 -5.74 3.82
N LEU A 141 7.41 -5.49 3.50
CA LEU A 141 6.41 -6.54 3.26
C LEU A 141 6.77 -7.42 2.06
N GLU A 142 7.21 -6.84 0.96
CA GLU A 142 7.64 -7.56 -0.23
C GLU A 142 8.88 -8.43 0.06
N ALA A 143 9.88 -7.87 0.74
CA ALA A 143 11.08 -8.61 1.14
C ALA A 143 10.73 -9.79 2.07
N ALA A 144 9.90 -9.57 3.07
CA ALA A 144 9.49 -10.61 4.01
C ALA A 144 8.62 -11.69 3.34
N SER A 145 7.74 -11.31 2.42
CA SER A 145 6.97 -12.27 1.61
C SER A 145 7.88 -13.16 0.77
N THR A 146 8.88 -12.58 0.11
CA THR A 146 9.87 -13.32 -0.69
C THR A 146 10.69 -14.27 0.18
N HIS A 147 11.12 -13.83 1.36
CA HIS A 147 11.88 -14.66 2.31
C HIS A 147 11.04 -15.81 2.85
N LEU A 148 9.77 -15.58 3.20
CA LEU A 148 8.83 -16.62 3.63
C LEU A 148 8.69 -17.70 2.56
N MET A 149 8.55 -17.29 1.30
CA MET A 149 8.40 -18.21 0.18
C MET A 149 9.67 -19.03 -0.08
N ALA A 150 10.85 -18.45 0.08
CA ALA A 150 12.12 -19.17 0.00
C ALA A 150 12.23 -20.26 1.09
N LEU A 151 11.83 -19.94 2.32
CA LEU A 151 11.83 -20.92 3.42
C LEU A 151 10.83 -22.05 3.18
N LEU A 152 9.63 -21.77 2.68
CA LEU A 152 8.63 -22.78 2.34
C LEU A 152 9.12 -23.69 1.20
N HIS A 153 9.78 -23.13 0.18
CA HIS A 153 10.37 -23.92 -0.91
C HIS A 153 11.39 -24.93 -0.40
N THR A 154 12.30 -24.50 0.47
CA THR A 154 13.33 -25.37 1.05
C THR A 154 12.71 -26.50 1.89
N GLN A 155 11.62 -26.22 2.64
CA GLN A 155 10.93 -27.23 3.44
C GLN A 155 10.23 -28.27 2.58
N VAL A 156 9.57 -27.86 1.49
CA VAL A 156 8.88 -28.76 0.55
C VAL A 156 9.88 -29.63 -0.20
N GLU A 157 11.04 -29.10 -0.57
CA GLU A 157 12.08 -29.83 -1.29
C GLU A 157 12.76 -30.88 -0.39
N HIS A 158 12.94 -30.59 0.91
CA HIS A 158 13.41 -31.56 1.89
C HIS A 158 12.41 -32.69 2.21
N GLN A 159 11.12 -32.49 1.97
CA GLN A 159 10.11 -33.55 2.12
C GLN A 159 10.00 -34.48 0.89
N LYS A 160 10.56 -34.09 -0.26
CA LYS A 160 10.57 -34.89 -1.49
C LYS A 160 11.63 -36.01 -1.63
N PRO A 161 12.68 -36.18 -0.80
CA PRO A 161 13.71 -37.19 -1.02
C PRO A 161 13.23 -38.64 -0.89
N ALA A 162 12.17 -38.91 -0.13
CA ALA A 162 11.73 -40.28 0.20
C ALA A 162 11.00 -40.99 -0.96
N GLU A 163 10.51 -40.31 -1.93
CA GLU A 163 9.71 -40.90 -3.03
C GLU A 163 10.54 -41.25 -4.27
N ARG A 164 11.76 -40.71 -4.41
CA ARG A 164 12.66 -41.00 -5.54
C ARG A 164 13.53 -42.22 -5.33
N GLU A 165 13.71 -42.67 -4.09
CA GLU A 165 14.57 -43.84 -3.77
C GLU A 165 13.85 -45.17 -3.91
N SER A 166 12.54 -45.21 -4.15
CA SER A 166 11.78 -46.44 -4.35
C SER A 166 11.71 -46.90 -5.82
N TYR A 167 12.26 -46.13 -6.77
CA TYR A 167 12.38 -46.59 -8.14
C TYR A 167 13.68 -47.40 -8.32
N THR A 168 13.70 -48.62 -7.88
CA THR A 168 14.72 -49.64 -8.22
C THR A 168 14.49 -50.02 -9.69
N PRO A 169 15.47 -49.88 -10.59
CA PRO A 169 15.36 -50.38 -11.97
C PRO A 169 15.65 -51.91 -11.98
N SER A 170 14.72 -52.65 -11.41
CA SER A 170 14.86 -54.11 -11.28
C SER A 170 14.06 -54.94 -12.31
N GLN A 171 13.62 -54.29 -13.40
CA GLN A 171 12.88 -55.01 -14.47
C GLN A 171 13.38 -54.77 -15.88
N LEU A 172 14.70 -54.66 -16.09
CA LEU A 172 15.31 -54.79 -17.41
C LEU A 172 16.21 -56.03 -17.44
N GLY A 173 15.71 -57.12 -16.86
CA GLY A 173 16.29 -58.45 -16.97
C GLY A 173 15.29 -59.41 -17.63
N GLY A 174 15.04 -59.23 -18.91
CA GLY A 174 14.16 -60.10 -19.66
C GLY A 174 14.56 -60.16 -21.13
N GLU A 175 15.21 -61.30 -21.46
CA GLU A 175 15.26 -61.95 -22.80
C GLU A 175 16.09 -61.26 -23.89
N ARG A 176 17.35 -61.73 -23.97
CA ARG A 176 18.07 -61.71 -25.23
C ARG A 176 17.48 -62.83 -26.11
N PRO A 177 17.00 -62.54 -27.35
CA PRO A 177 16.74 -63.59 -28.33
C PRO A 177 18.07 -64.12 -28.82
N ASP A 178 18.25 -65.46 -28.70
CA ASP A 178 19.37 -66.20 -29.28
C ASP A 178 19.35 -66.06 -30.81
N LEU A 179 20.33 -65.35 -31.35
CA LEU A 179 20.66 -65.43 -32.79
C LEU A 179 21.74 -66.46 -33.00
N HIS A 180 21.37 -67.75 -32.95
CA HIS A 180 22.10 -68.84 -33.57
C HIS A 180 21.21 -69.53 -34.58
N GLY A 181 21.56 -69.39 -35.84
CA GLY A 181 21.01 -70.23 -36.92
C GLY A 181 20.90 -69.54 -38.28
N ILE A 182 21.90 -69.86 -39.09
CA ILE A 182 22.01 -69.83 -40.56
C ILE A 182 22.74 -68.62 -41.12
#